data_87d8e4a18bba08adecc4a748f5ab85eb
#
_entry.id   87d8e4a18bba08adecc4a748f5ab85eb
#
_cell.length_a   1.000
_cell.length_b   1.000
_cell.length_c   1.000
_cell.angle_alpha   90.00
_cell.angle_beta   90.00
_cell.angle_gamma   90.00
#
_symmetry.space_group_name_H-M   'P 1'
#
loop_
_entity.id
_entity.type
_entity.pdbx_description
1 polymer ?
#
loop_
_entity_poly.entity_id
_entity_poly.type
_entity_poly.pdbx_seq_one_letter_code
_entity_poly.pdbx_strand_id
1 'polypeptide(L)'
;RKPEQGAQGAPRGGEKGGVRGSAKPARPRRKSNATPARLAALDVVRTVRERNAFAQDVIAQVIDKSTMSVEDRAFATLLALGTVSARGTLDEIIDRALDTPEDIFRETRDALQISTYELIFLGKEAHAAVDQGVEMVKSFSPGPAARVANAVLHKIVRLRIDFPFGNPATDLDALARTQAFPTWMAKKLMEEMGPQAAIDFMRASNEQAPLYVAVNACKVDDEHVLKAFERAEEEVQPVALGDMNVQGCLRVPESRALLVPA
;
A
#
# COMPACT_ATOMS: atom_id res chain seq x y z
N ARG A 1 -49.11 -13.00 52.19
CA ARG A 1 -47.97 -12.20 51.65
C ARG A 1 -47.65 -12.73 50.28
N LYS A 2 -47.90 -11.91 49.26
CA LYS A 2 -47.64 -12.18 47.83
C LYS A 2 -46.12 -12.01 47.52
N PRO A 3 -45.53 -12.78 46.60
CA PRO A 3 -44.30 -12.41 45.95
C PRO A 3 -44.56 -11.68 44.62
N GLU A 4 -43.80 -10.62 44.42
CA GLU A 4 -43.79 -9.76 43.22
C GLU A 4 -43.19 -10.47 42.02
N GLN A 5 -43.79 -10.22 40.84
CA GLN A 5 -43.34 -10.69 39.53
C GLN A 5 -42.20 -9.80 39.02
N GLY A 6 -41.07 -10.39 38.76
CA GLY A 6 -39.95 -9.75 38.06
C GLY A 6 -40.16 -9.68 36.54
N ALA A 7 -40.09 -8.49 35.98
CA ALA A 7 -40.23 -8.22 34.56
C ALA A 7 -38.97 -8.67 33.79
N GLN A 8 -39.17 -9.46 32.74
CA GLN A 8 -38.13 -9.83 31.75
C GLN A 8 -37.87 -8.65 30.83
N GLY A 9 -36.65 -8.14 30.86
CA GLY A 9 -36.16 -7.14 29.93
C GLY A 9 -35.70 -7.77 28.60
N ALA A 10 -36.28 -7.31 27.50
CA ALA A 10 -35.86 -7.67 26.14
C ALA A 10 -34.47 -7.10 25.76
N PRO A 11 -33.68 -7.77 24.93
CA PRO A 11 -32.40 -7.23 24.49
C PRO A 11 -32.57 -6.10 23.48
N ARG A 12 -32.04 -4.94 23.81
CA ARG A 12 -31.97 -3.78 22.91
C ARG A 12 -30.99 -4.05 21.78
N GLY A 13 -31.44 -3.92 20.53
CA GLY A 13 -30.68 -4.02 19.33
C GLY A 13 -29.51 -3.00 19.29
N GLY A 14 -28.34 -3.49 18.93
CA GLY A 14 -27.13 -2.68 18.74
C GLY A 14 -27.30 -1.73 17.56
N GLU A 15 -27.25 -0.44 17.82
CA GLU A 15 -27.11 0.60 16.80
C GLU A 15 -25.77 0.44 16.08
N LYS A 16 -25.85 0.19 14.79
CA LYS A 16 -24.70 0.30 13.88
C LYS A 16 -24.36 1.78 13.73
N GLY A 17 -23.47 2.28 14.56
CA GLY A 17 -22.88 3.60 14.47
C GLY A 17 -21.95 3.68 13.25
N GLY A 18 -22.51 3.93 12.08
CA GLY A 18 -21.75 4.34 10.91
C GLY A 18 -21.20 5.74 11.13
N VAL A 19 -19.93 5.85 11.47
CA VAL A 19 -19.22 7.14 11.51
C VAL A 19 -19.09 7.67 10.07
N ARG A 20 -20.09 8.43 9.63
CA ARG A 20 -19.99 9.30 8.45
C ARG A 20 -19.11 10.50 8.81
N GLY A 21 -17.79 10.29 8.85
CA GLY A 21 -16.84 11.39 8.88
C GLY A 21 -16.94 12.17 7.57
N SER A 22 -17.52 13.37 7.60
CA SER A 22 -17.49 14.30 6.49
C SER A 22 -16.04 14.59 6.15
N ALA A 23 -15.62 14.23 4.91
CA ALA A 23 -14.30 14.52 4.41
C ALA A 23 -14.09 16.04 4.43
N LYS A 24 -13.13 16.54 5.23
CA LYS A 24 -12.65 17.91 5.04
C LYS A 24 -12.17 18.04 3.61
N PRO A 25 -12.60 19.10 2.87
CA PRO A 25 -12.16 19.31 1.51
C PRO A 25 -10.63 19.36 1.46
N ALA A 26 -10.04 18.66 0.49
CA ALA A 26 -8.61 18.69 0.25
C ALA A 26 -8.17 20.14 0.07
N ARG A 27 -7.09 20.57 0.74
CA ARG A 27 -6.54 21.92 0.58
C ARG A 27 -6.18 22.12 -0.90
N PRO A 28 -6.48 23.32 -1.48
CA PRO A 28 -6.14 23.58 -2.87
C PRO A 28 -4.64 23.40 -3.09
N ARG A 29 -4.29 22.56 -4.05
CA ARG A 29 -2.89 22.31 -4.41
C ARG A 29 -2.31 23.51 -5.14
N ARG A 30 -1.04 23.80 -4.87
CA ARG A 30 -0.27 24.77 -5.63
C ARG A 30 0.28 24.14 -6.91
N LYS A 31 0.68 24.96 -7.88
CA LYS A 31 1.33 24.48 -9.09
C LYS A 31 2.59 23.69 -8.75
N SER A 32 2.66 22.46 -9.21
CA SER A 32 3.76 21.53 -9.01
C SER A 32 3.87 20.65 -10.24
N ASN A 33 5.09 20.20 -10.55
CA ASN A 33 5.37 19.29 -11.66
C ASN A 33 5.37 17.82 -11.22
N ALA A 34 4.91 17.53 -9.99
CA ALA A 34 4.73 16.14 -9.56
C ALA A 34 3.68 15.44 -10.42
N THR A 35 3.95 14.20 -10.80
CA THR A 35 3.01 13.43 -11.65
C THR A 35 1.69 13.18 -10.93
N PRO A 36 0.57 13.07 -11.67
CA PRO A 36 -0.74 12.79 -11.10
C PRO A 36 -0.75 11.54 -10.22
N ALA A 37 -0.08 10.48 -10.64
CA ALA A 37 0.03 9.23 -9.88
C ALA A 37 0.66 9.44 -8.51
N ARG A 38 1.78 10.20 -8.41
CA ARG A 38 2.45 10.47 -7.13
C ARG A 38 1.63 11.38 -6.23
N LEU A 39 0.93 12.34 -6.81
CA LEU A 39 0.03 13.20 -6.05
C LEU A 39 -1.17 12.42 -5.49
N ALA A 40 -1.72 11.48 -6.25
CA ALA A 40 -2.78 10.59 -5.78
C ALA A 40 -2.28 9.66 -4.67
N ALA A 41 -1.09 9.06 -4.83
CA ALA A 41 -0.46 8.26 -3.79
C ALA A 41 -0.24 9.07 -2.49
N LEU A 42 0.21 10.33 -2.60
CA LEU A 42 0.38 11.23 -1.47
C LEU A 42 -0.94 11.50 -0.74
N ASP A 43 -2.04 11.69 -1.47
CA ASP A 43 -3.36 11.87 -0.86
C ASP A 43 -3.81 10.60 -0.12
N VAL A 44 -3.53 9.42 -0.67
CA VAL A 44 -3.84 8.14 0.01
C VAL A 44 -3.03 8.02 1.29
N VAL A 45 -1.70 8.14 1.23
CA VAL A 45 -0.80 8.01 2.40
C VAL A 45 -1.20 9.00 3.51
N ARG A 46 -1.43 10.25 3.15
CA ARG A 46 -1.91 11.28 4.07
C ARG A 46 -3.25 10.91 4.71
N THR A 47 -4.23 10.49 3.90
CA THR A 47 -5.58 10.15 4.37
C THR A 47 -5.56 8.94 5.30
N VAL A 48 -4.78 7.91 4.97
CA VAL A 48 -4.55 6.74 5.83
C VAL A 48 -4.01 7.19 7.18
N ARG A 49 -2.98 8.04 7.20
CA ARG A 49 -2.38 8.56 8.43
C ARG A 49 -3.36 9.42 9.24
N GLU A 50 -4.07 10.35 8.59
CA GLU A 50 -4.93 11.32 9.29
C GLU A 50 -6.20 10.67 9.85
N ARG A 51 -6.74 9.67 9.18
CA ARG A 51 -8.02 9.04 9.55
C ARG A 51 -7.87 7.67 10.17
N ASN A 52 -6.63 7.15 10.25
CA ASN A 52 -6.36 5.75 10.62
C ASN A 52 -7.24 4.77 9.80
N ALA A 53 -7.36 5.04 8.49
CA ALA A 53 -8.19 4.29 7.57
C ALA A 53 -7.41 3.16 6.90
N PHE A 54 -8.12 2.16 6.39
CA PHE A 54 -7.50 1.14 5.56
C PHE A 54 -7.10 1.71 4.20
N ALA A 55 -5.89 1.40 3.74
CA ALA A 55 -5.36 1.95 2.49
C ALA A 55 -6.24 1.61 1.27
N GLN A 56 -6.77 0.39 1.20
CA GLN A 56 -7.64 -0.06 0.12
C GLN A 56 -8.92 0.76 0.00
N ASP A 57 -9.56 1.09 1.13
CA ASP A 57 -10.78 1.92 1.14
C ASP A 57 -10.49 3.35 0.64
N VAL A 58 -9.31 3.88 0.97
CA VAL A 58 -8.89 5.20 0.52
C VAL A 58 -8.52 5.19 -0.97
N ILE A 59 -7.85 4.13 -1.44
CA ILE A 59 -7.53 3.93 -2.87
C ILE A 59 -8.81 3.94 -3.71
N ALA A 60 -9.82 3.16 -3.31
CA ALA A 60 -11.12 3.13 -4.00
C ALA A 60 -11.80 4.51 -4.08
N GLN A 61 -11.53 5.39 -3.12
CA GLN A 61 -12.10 6.74 -3.09
C GLN A 61 -11.29 7.76 -3.91
N VAL A 62 -9.97 7.64 -3.92
CA VAL A 62 -9.04 8.65 -4.47
C VAL A 62 -8.54 8.26 -5.85
N ILE A 63 -8.12 7.01 -6.03
CA ILE A 63 -7.46 6.54 -7.25
C ILE A 63 -8.48 6.01 -8.24
N ASP A 64 -9.36 5.09 -7.84
CA ASP A 64 -10.29 4.44 -8.76
C ASP A 64 -11.32 5.40 -9.36
N LYS A 65 -11.68 6.46 -8.62
CA LYS A 65 -12.58 7.51 -9.09
C LYS A 65 -11.88 8.62 -9.87
N SER A 66 -10.57 8.54 -10.04
CA SER A 66 -9.80 9.55 -10.76
C SER A 66 -9.94 9.42 -12.29
N THR A 67 -9.61 10.49 -13.00
CA THR A 67 -9.55 10.51 -14.48
C THR A 67 -8.16 10.14 -15.02
N MET A 68 -7.28 9.58 -14.17
CA MET A 68 -5.95 9.14 -14.58
C MET A 68 -6.01 7.96 -15.56
N SER A 69 -4.96 7.77 -16.35
CA SER A 69 -4.78 6.56 -17.17
C SER A 69 -4.73 5.31 -16.30
N VAL A 70 -4.87 4.15 -16.91
CA VAL A 70 -4.81 2.85 -16.21
C VAL A 70 -3.43 2.66 -15.57
N GLU A 71 -2.38 2.98 -16.33
CA GLU A 71 -0.99 2.86 -15.90
C GLU A 71 -0.69 3.80 -14.73
N ASP A 72 -1.17 5.05 -14.77
CA ASP A 72 -1.02 5.99 -13.68
C ASP A 72 -1.78 5.54 -12.42
N ARG A 73 -2.97 4.98 -12.56
CA ARG A 73 -3.72 4.41 -11.43
C ARG A 73 -3.00 3.21 -10.82
N ALA A 74 -2.51 2.29 -11.66
CA ALA A 74 -1.74 1.14 -11.20
C ALA A 74 -0.47 1.58 -10.46
N PHE A 75 0.25 2.55 -11.01
CA PHE A 75 1.45 3.09 -10.37
C PHE A 75 1.13 3.84 -9.07
N ALA A 76 0.07 4.64 -9.03
CA ALA A 76 -0.38 5.30 -7.81
C ALA A 76 -0.76 4.31 -6.71
N THR A 77 -1.43 3.21 -7.07
CA THR A 77 -1.81 2.13 -6.16
C THR A 77 -0.58 1.42 -5.60
N LEU A 78 0.38 1.08 -6.47
CA LEU A 78 1.65 0.47 -6.08
C LEU A 78 2.41 1.36 -5.08
N LEU A 79 2.53 2.65 -5.37
CA LEU A 79 3.20 3.61 -4.49
C LEU A 79 2.48 3.74 -3.15
N ALA A 80 1.16 3.88 -3.16
CA ALA A 80 0.37 4.06 -1.95
C ALA A 80 0.45 2.82 -1.04
N LEU A 81 0.16 1.63 -1.57
CA LEU A 81 0.19 0.38 -0.79
C LEU A 81 1.60 0.07 -0.30
N GLY A 82 2.60 0.15 -1.17
CA GLY A 82 3.98 -0.13 -0.79
C GLY A 82 4.49 0.83 0.28
N THR A 83 4.19 2.13 0.17
CA THR A 83 4.57 3.13 1.17
C THR A 83 3.90 2.86 2.51
N VAL A 84 2.59 2.55 2.52
CA VAL A 84 1.86 2.27 3.76
C VAL A 84 2.38 0.99 4.42
N SER A 85 2.61 -0.07 3.64
CA SER A 85 3.11 -1.36 4.16
C SER A 85 4.54 -1.25 4.71
N ALA A 86 5.43 -0.54 4.01
CA ALA A 86 6.82 -0.37 4.40
C ALA A 86 7.08 0.78 5.39
N ARG A 87 6.03 1.45 5.87
CA ARG A 87 6.10 2.72 6.61
C ARG A 87 7.15 2.73 7.71
N GLY A 88 7.23 1.68 8.53
CA GLY A 88 8.18 1.61 9.65
C GLY A 88 9.63 1.66 9.17
N THR A 89 9.96 0.89 8.15
CA THR A 89 11.30 0.88 7.53
C THR A 89 11.61 2.22 6.84
N LEU A 90 10.61 2.81 6.16
CA LEU A 90 10.78 4.11 5.50
C LEU A 90 11.03 5.23 6.51
N ASP A 91 10.30 5.23 7.63
CA ASP A 91 10.50 6.20 8.72
C ASP A 91 11.91 6.06 9.31
N GLU A 92 12.40 4.84 9.56
CA GLU A 92 13.77 4.61 10.05
C GLU A 92 14.83 5.15 9.08
N ILE A 93 14.67 4.93 7.76
CA ILE A 93 15.59 5.45 6.75
C ILE A 93 15.57 6.99 6.72
N ILE A 94 14.39 7.59 6.80
CA ILE A 94 14.22 9.03 6.82
C ILE A 94 14.86 9.62 8.08
N ASP A 95 14.65 9.01 9.25
CA ASP A 95 15.21 9.45 10.51
C ASP A 95 16.74 9.40 10.52
N ARG A 96 17.34 8.39 9.89
CA ARG A 96 18.81 8.33 9.68
C ARG A 96 19.34 9.46 8.78
N ALA A 97 18.50 10.02 7.92
CA ALA A 97 18.86 11.14 7.04
C ALA A 97 18.60 12.52 7.67
N LEU A 98 17.83 12.59 8.76
CA LEU A 98 17.49 13.81 9.47
C LEU A 98 18.42 14.05 10.66
N ASP A 99 18.76 15.30 10.90
CA ASP A 99 19.53 15.68 12.10
C ASP A 99 18.58 15.84 13.33
N THR A 100 17.31 16.23 13.08
CA THR A 100 16.23 16.38 14.07
C THR A 100 14.93 15.78 13.51
N PRO A 101 14.73 14.45 13.63
CA PRO A 101 13.57 13.75 13.04
C PRO A 101 12.20 14.25 13.52
N GLU A 102 12.14 14.80 14.75
CA GLU A 102 10.94 15.33 15.38
C GLU A 102 10.46 16.65 14.77
N ASP A 103 11.35 17.41 14.15
CA ASP A 103 11.04 18.76 13.63
C ASP A 103 10.41 18.74 12.24
N ILE A 104 10.36 17.58 11.57
CA ILE A 104 9.82 17.52 10.23
C ILE A 104 8.28 17.49 10.24
N PHE A 105 7.66 18.33 9.41
CA PHE A 105 6.21 18.33 9.25
C PHE A 105 5.73 16.97 8.69
N ARG A 106 4.63 16.47 9.24
CA ARG A 106 4.06 15.16 8.89
C ARG A 106 3.75 15.03 7.39
N GLU A 107 3.21 16.07 6.79
CA GLU A 107 2.94 16.10 5.35
C GLU A 107 4.21 16.01 4.49
N THR A 108 5.30 16.62 4.96
CA THR A 108 6.61 16.49 4.30
C THR A 108 7.15 15.07 4.44
N ARG A 109 6.98 14.46 5.62
CA ARG A 109 7.37 13.07 5.86
C ARG A 109 6.59 12.11 4.96
N ASP A 110 5.28 12.31 4.76
CA ASP A 110 4.46 11.51 3.84
C ASP A 110 5.06 11.52 2.40
N ALA A 111 5.47 12.69 1.91
CA ALA A 111 6.11 12.80 0.59
C ALA A 111 7.50 12.15 0.55
N LEU A 112 8.28 12.29 1.62
CA LEU A 112 9.58 11.62 1.75
C LEU A 112 9.43 10.10 1.78
N GLN A 113 8.42 9.55 2.47
CA GLN A 113 8.16 8.11 2.50
C GLN A 113 7.93 7.56 1.10
N ILE A 114 7.12 8.22 0.27
CA ILE A 114 6.88 7.79 -1.13
C ILE A 114 8.18 7.79 -1.92
N SER A 115 8.96 8.88 -1.87
CA SER A 115 10.21 8.97 -2.60
C SER A 115 11.27 7.98 -2.11
N THR A 116 11.32 7.71 -0.79
CA THR A 116 12.18 6.70 -0.20
C THR A 116 11.78 5.30 -0.66
N TYR A 117 10.47 5.02 -0.75
CA TYR A 117 9.96 3.76 -1.31
C TYR A 117 10.40 3.57 -2.77
N GLU A 118 10.29 4.61 -3.60
CA GLU A 118 10.75 4.56 -4.98
C GLU A 118 12.26 4.30 -5.08
N LEU A 119 13.06 4.92 -4.21
CA LEU A 119 14.52 4.77 -4.21
C LEU A 119 14.98 3.40 -3.73
N ILE A 120 14.39 2.89 -2.65
CA ILE A 120 14.87 1.70 -1.92
C ILE A 120 14.24 0.42 -2.49
N PHE A 121 12.91 0.40 -2.62
CA PHE A 121 12.18 -0.82 -2.97
C PHE A 121 11.87 -0.93 -4.47
N LEU A 122 11.66 0.18 -5.17
CA LEU A 122 11.41 0.15 -6.62
C LEU A 122 12.66 0.36 -7.46
N GLY A 123 13.79 0.69 -6.84
CA GLY A 123 15.06 0.90 -7.54
C GLY A 123 15.02 2.01 -8.59
N LYS A 124 14.12 3.00 -8.42
CA LYS A 124 13.99 4.10 -9.40
C LYS A 124 15.22 4.96 -9.45
N GLU A 125 15.45 5.61 -10.61
CA GLU A 125 16.55 6.54 -10.82
C GLU A 125 16.54 7.65 -9.77
N ALA A 126 17.71 7.87 -9.14
CA ALA A 126 17.84 8.76 -8.01
C ALA A 126 17.41 10.19 -8.34
N HIS A 127 17.83 10.71 -9.50
CA HIS A 127 17.49 12.07 -9.89
C HIS A 127 15.96 12.25 -10.06
N ALA A 128 15.31 11.30 -10.72
CA ALA A 128 13.86 11.35 -10.95
C ALA A 128 13.07 11.25 -9.64
N ALA A 129 13.46 10.35 -8.73
CA ALA A 129 12.79 10.20 -7.44
C ALA A 129 12.97 11.42 -6.53
N VAL A 130 14.17 12.03 -6.52
CA VAL A 130 14.44 13.27 -5.77
C VAL A 130 13.63 14.43 -6.32
N ASP A 131 13.66 14.66 -7.64
CA ASP A 131 12.91 15.74 -8.28
C ASP A 131 11.41 15.63 -7.99
N GLN A 132 10.82 14.47 -8.21
CA GLN A 132 9.41 14.24 -7.96
C GLN A 132 9.05 14.36 -6.47
N GLY A 133 9.93 13.93 -5.57
CA GLY A 133 9.74 14.10 -4.12
C GLY A 133 9.70 15.58 -3.73
N VAL A 134 10.60 16.37 -4.24
CA VAL A 134 10.61 17.83 -4.04
C VAL A 134 9.37 18.48 -4.62
N GLU A 135 8.95 18.08 -5.83
CA GLU A 135 7.73 18.58 -6.47
C GLU A 135 6.47 18.19 -5.68
N MET A 136 6.38 16.98 -5.11
CA MET A 136 5.30 16.62 -4.19
C MET A 136 5.22 17.58 -3.01
N VAL A 137 6.35 17.91 -2.37
CA VAL A 137 6.38 18.86 -1.24
C VAL A 137 5.97 20.27 -1.70
N LYS A 138 6.41 20.74 -2.87
CA LYS A 138 6.01 22.03 -3.42
C LYS A 138 4.50 22.16 -3.62
N SER A 139 3.80 21.05 -3.88
CA SER A 139 2.35 21.06 -4.09
C SER A 139 1.54 21.55 -2.88
N PHE A 140 2.11 21.46 -1.67
CA PHE A 140 1.44 21.91 -0.43
C PHE A 140 2.28 22.88 0.42
N SER A 141 3.62 22.83 0.36
CA SER A 141 4.53 23.67 1.15
C SER A 141 5.79 24.05 0.37
N PRO A 142 5.73 25.06 -0.52
CA PRO A 142 6.90 25.53 -1.25
C PRO A 142 7.89 26.26 -0.33
N GLY A 143 9.12 26.41 -0.80
CA GLY A 143 10.17 27.18 -0.11
C GLY A 143 10.98 26.35 0.87
N PRO A 144 11.00 26.65 2.18
CA PRO A 144 11.90 25.98 3.12
C PRO A 144 11.70 24.46 3.19
N ALA A 145 10.45 23.98 3.23
CA ALA A 145 10.14 22.56 3.29
C ALA A 145 10.65 21.78 2.05
N ALA A 146 10.53 22.39 0.86
CA ALA A 146 11.04 21.77 -0.37
C ALA A 146 12.58 21.69 -0.36
N ARG A 147 13.28 22.69 0.23
CA ARG A 147 14.74 22.62 0.39
C ARG A 147 15.16 21.53 1.36
N VAL A 148 14.46 21.40 2.48
CA VAL A 148 14.68 20.32 3.45
C VAL A 148 14.46 18.96 2.78
N ALA A 149 13.34 18.78 2.07
CA ALA A 149 13.07 17.54 1.35
C ALA A 149 14.18 17.18 0.35
N ASN A 150 14.67 18.16 -0.43
CA ASN A 150 15.77 17.96 -1.35
C ASN A 150 17.05 17.48 -0.62
N ALA A 151 17.43 18.14 0.47
CA ALA A 151 18.61 17.78 1.25
C ALA A 151 18.49 16.35 1.84
N VAL A 152 17.33 16.03 2.41
CA VAL A 152 17.04 14.71 3.00
C VAL A 152 17.08 13.63 1.94
N LEU A 153 16.41 13.82 0.80
CA LEU A 153 16.39 12.84 -0.28
C LEU A 153 17.79 12.58 -0.85
N HIS A 154 18.63 13.60 -0.98
CA HIS A 154 20.03 13.41 -1.36
C HIS A 154 20.84 12.64 -0.30
N LYS A 155 20.55 12.80 1.00
CA LYS A 155 21.15 11.95 2.05
C LYS A 155 20.67 10.50 1.90
N ILE A 156 19.36 10.27 1.64
CA ILE A 156 18.78 8.95 1.44
C ILE A 156 19.39 8.25 0.22
N VAL A 157 19.61 8.96 -0.90
CA VAL A 157 20.32 8.41 -2.08
C VAL A 157 21.69 7.87 -1.71
N ARG A 158 22.43 8.51 -0.81
CA ARG A 158 23.71 8.00 -0.31
C ARG A 158 23.54 6.81 0.62
N LEU A 159 22.59 6.88 1.56
CA LEU A 159 22.28 5.79 2.49
C LEU A 159 21.79 4.51 1.80
N ARG A 160 21.23 4.62 0.59
CA ARG A 160 20.79 3.47 -0.21
C ARG A 160 21.89 2.44 -0.46
N ILE A 161 23.15 2.88 -0.52
CA ILE A 161 24.29 2.01 -0.77
C ILE A 161 24.51 1.05 0.40
N ASP A 162 24.24 1.52 1.63
CA ASP A 162 24.44 0.76 2.87
C ASP A 162 23.17 0.01 3.32
N PHE A 163 22.02 0.22 2.64
CA PHE A 163 20.81 -0.49 2.95
C PHE A 163 20.98 -2.01 2.73
N PRO A 164 20.58 -2.85 3.66
CA PRO A 164 19.69 -2.66 4.82
C PRO A 164 20.40 -2.35 6.15
N PHE A 165 21.56 -1.74 6.14
CA PHE A 165 22.33 -1.30 7.31
C PHE A 165 22.75 -2.46 8.22
N GLY A 166 23.24 -3.53 7.63
CA GLY A 166 23.66 -4.76 8.27
C GLY A 166 23.61 -5.93 7.30
N ASN A 167 23.96 -7.11 7.78
CA ASN A 167 23.91 -8.34 6.98
C ASN A 167 22.61 -9.11 7.25
N PRO A 168 21.66 -9.19 6.29
CA PRO A 168 20.39 -9.89 6.49
C PRO A 168 20.51 -11.38 6.85
N ALA A 169 21.65 -12.00 6.57
CA ALA A 169 21.89 -13.40 6.90
C ALA A 169 22.20 -13.62 8.40
N THR A 170 22.68 -12.59 9.11
CA THR A 170 23.12 -12.68 10.50
C THR A 170 22.49 -11.66 11.44
N ASP A 171 21.85 -10.63 10.88
CA ASP A 171 21.22 -9.54 11.60
C ASP A 171 19.71 -9.52 11.31
N LEU A 172 18.92 -9.78 12.35
CA LEU A 172 17.46 -9.82 12.26
C LEU A 172 16.87 -8.45 11.87
N ASP A 173 17.46 -7.35 12.34
CA ASP A 173 16.98 -6.01 11.99
C ASP A 173 17.22 -5.71 10.51
N ALA A 174 18.39 -6.10 9.97
CA ALA A 174 18.68 -5.97 8.55
C ALA A 174 17.75 -6.85 7.70
N LEU A 175 17.46 -8.08 8.13
CA LEU A 175 16.50 -8.95 7.46
C LEU A 175 15.09 -8.33 7.47
N ALA A 176 14.63 -7.87 8.61
CA ALA A 176 13.32 -7.25 8.78
C ALA A 176 13.17 -6.00 7.87
N ARG A 177 14.20 -5.14 7.80
CA ARG A 177 14.24 -3.98 6.89
C ARG A 177 14.17 -4.40 5.42
N THR A 178 14.92 -5.45 5.03
CA THR A 178 14.89 -5.96 3.65
C THR A 178 13.49 -6.38 3.22
N GLN A 179 12.73 -6.97 4.15
CA GLN A 179 11.37 -7.44 3.91
C GLN A 179 10.29 -6.39 4.27
N ALA A 180 10.68 -5.20 4.73
CA ALA A 180 9.77 -4.16 5.21
C ALA A 180 8.81 -4.62 6.33
N PHE A 181 9.25 -5.58 7.15
CA PHE A 181 8.53 -6.06 8.32
C PHE A 181 9.06 -5.39 9.60
N PRO A 182 8.20 -5.16 10.61
CA PRO A 182 8.68 -4.78 11.94
C PRO A 182 9.56 -5.90 12.54
N THR A 183 10.70 -5.54 13.16
CA THR A 183 11.63 -6.52 13.73
C THR A 183 10.96 -7.48 14.73
N TRP A 184 10.04 -6.97 15.57
CA TRP A 184 9.31 -7.81 16.51
C TRP A 184 8.47 -8.91 15.83
N MET A 185 7.89 -8.58 14.65
CA MET A 185 7.07 -9.52 13.88
C MET A 185 7.97 -10.56 13.19
N ALA A 186 9.08 -10.12 12.58
CA ALA A 186 10.06 -11.02 12.00
C ALA A 186 10.61 -12.01 13.03
N LYS A 187 10.93 -11.53 14.25
CA LYS A 187 11.36 -12.35 15.36
C LYS A 187 10.31 -13.41 15.72
N LYS A 188 9.06 -13.01 15.88
CA LYS A 188 7.97 -13.91 16.24
C LYS A 188 7.73 -14.98 15.17
N LEU A 189 7.77 -14.60 13.88
CA LEU A 189 7.65 -15.56 12.78
C LEU A 189 8.78 -16.59 12.80
N MET A 190 10.04 -16.17 13.07
CA MET A 190 11.17 -17.08 13.20
C MET A 190 11.05 -18.05 14.39
N GLU A 191 10.52 -17.58 15.51
CA GLU A 191 10.28 -18.41 16.68
C GLU A 191 9.19 -19.46 16.45
N GLU A 192 8.12 -19.12 15.71
CA GLU A 192 6.97 -20.00 15.51
C GLU A 192 7.14 -21.00 14.34
N MET A 193 7.76 -20.60 13.24
CA MET A 193 7.84 -21.44 12.03
C MET A 193 9.27 -21.78 11.60
N GLY A 194 10.27 -21.28 12.29
CA GLY A 194 11.68 -21.46 11.97
C GLY A 194 12.19 -20.46 10.95
N PRO A 195 13.54 -20.27 10.85
CA PRO A 195 14.13 -19.18 10.06
C PRO A 195 13.78 -19.22 8.57
N GLN A 196 13.89 -20.38 7.93
CA GLN A 196 13.67 -20.47 6.47
C GLN A 196 12.21 -20.21 6.12
N ALA A 197 11.26 -20.86 6.82
CA ALA A 197 9.84 -20.67 6.57
C ALA A 197 9.38 -19.23 6.84
N ALA A 198 9.95 -18.58 7.88
CA ALA A 198 9.68 -17.17 8.18
C ALA A 198 10.15 -16.24 7.06
N ILE A 199 11.35 -16.47 6.51
CA ILE A 199 11.89 -15.69 5.38
C ILE A 199 11.00 -15.87 4.15
N ASP A 200 10.64 -17.11 3.82
CA ASP A 200 9.81 -17.41 2.66
C ASP A 200 8.40 -16.82 2.82
N PHE A 201 7.83 -16.86 4.03
CA PHE A 201 6.56 -16.22 4.34
C PHE A 201 6.61 -14.69 4.16
N MET A 202 7.64 -14.03 4.72
CA MET A 202 7.79 -12.58 4.58
C MET A 202 7.99 -12.17 3.11
N ARG A 203 8.76 -12.95 2.34
CA ARG A 203 8.95 -12.73 0.91
C ARG A 203 7.64 -12.89 0.14
N ALA A 204 6.94 -13.99 0.32
CA ALA A 204 5.66 -14.26 -0.34
C ALA A 204 4.59 -13.21 0.02
N SER A 205 4.62 -12.67 1.25
CA SER A 205 3.70 -11.60 1.68
C SER A 205 3.92 -10.28 0.96
N ASN A 206 5.12 -10.05 0.41
CA ASN A 206 5.47 -8.85 -0.36
C ASN A 206 5.27 -9.01 -1.88
N GLU A 207 5.02 -10.23 -2.34
CA GLU A 207 4.71 -10.48 -3.74
C GLU A 207 3.29 -10.00 -4.07
N GLN A 208 3.10 -9.59 -5.33
CA GLN A 208 1.78 -9.22 -5.79
C GLN A 208 0.87 -10.45 -5.76
N ALA A 209 -0.22 -10.38 -4.99
CA ALA A 209 -1.19 -11.46 -4.95
C ALA A 209 -1.81 -11.67 -6.34
N PRO A 210 -1.86 -12.92 -6.83
CA PRO A 210 -2.55 -13.20 -8.07
C PRO A 210 -4.05 -12.92 -7.92
N LEU A 211 -4.66 -12.42 -9.00
CA LEU A 211 -6.09 -12.21 -9.04
C LEU A 211 -6.79 -13.54 -9.35
N TYR A 212 -7.78 -13.87 -8.53
CA TYR A 212 -8.66 -15.00 -8.78
C TYR A 212 -10.05 -14.50 -9.12
N VAL A 213 -10.65 -15.04 -10.18
CA VAL A 213 -12.00 -14.74 -10.62
C VAL A 213 -12.86 -15.97 -10.44
N ALA A 214 -13.97 -15.83 -9.71
CA ALA A 214 -14.97 -16.90 -9.62
C ALA A 214 -16.09 -16.61 -10.61
N VAL A 215 -16.39 -17.58 -11.47
CA VAL A 215 -17.48 -17.51 -12.44
C VAL A 215 -18.82 -17.71 -11.71
N ASN A 216 -19.75 -16.79 -11.89
CA ASN A 216 -21.09 -16.96 -11.37
C ASN A 216 -21.92 -17.84 -12.34
N ALA A 217 -21.92 -19.14 -12.10
CA ALA A 217 -22.61 -20.12 -12.93
C ALA A 217 -24.14 -19.91 -13.08
N CYS A 218 -24.75 -19.09 -12.19
CA CYS A 218 -26.14 -18.69 -12.34
C CYS A 218 -26.39 -17.63 -13.42
N LYS A 219 -25.32 -16.95 -13.86
CA LYS A 219 -25.42 -15.84 -14.82
C LYS A 219 -24.73 -16.15 -16.15
N VAL A 220 -23.62 -16.88 -16.10
CA VAL A 220 -22.76 -17.10 -17.27
C VAL A 220 -22.00 -18.41 -17.08
N ASP A 221 -21.72 -19.12 -18.17
CA ASP A 221 -20.86 -20.30 -18.18
C ASP A 221 -19.37 -19.95 -18.29
N ASP A 222 -18.52 -20.92 -17.94
CA ASP A 222 -17.07 -20.77 -17.97
C ASP A 222 -16.55 -20.41 -19.37
N GLU A 223 -17.17 -20.98 -20.42
CA GLU A 223 -16.75 -20.75 -21.81
C GLU A 223 -16.98 -19.32 -22.25
N HIS A 224 -18.08 -18.70 -21.83
CA HIS A 224 -18.36 -17.28 -22.10
C HIS A 224 -17.34 -16.36 -21.43
N VAL A 225 -16.97 -16.68 -20.19
CA VAL A 225 -15.98 -15.91 -19.43
C VAL A 225 -14.60 -16.05 -20.07
N LEU A 226 -14.19 -17.27 -20.45
CA LEU A 226 -12.92 -17.50 -21.14
C LEU A 226 -12.84 -16.73 -22.46
N LYS A 227 -13.89 -16.74 -23.28
CA LYS A 227 -13.96 -15.94 -24.52
C LYS A 227 -13.90 -14.44 -24.26
N ALA A 228 -14.42 -13.96 -23.13
CA ALA A 228 -14.33 -12.54 -22.78
C ALA A 228 -12.87 -12.14 -22.45
N PHE A 229 -12.13 -13.00 -21.73
CA PHE A 229 -10.70 -12.78 -21.46
C PHE A 229 -9.86 -12.87 -22.73
N GLU A 230 -10.12 -13.85 -23.61
CA GLU A 230 -9.45 -13.94 -24.93
C GLU A 230 -9.64 -12.68 -25.77
N ARG A 231 -10.86 -12.13 -25.81
CA ARG A 231 -11.13 -10.85 -26.54
C ARG A 231 -10.44 -9.66 -25.93
N ALA A 232 -10.19 -9.69 -24.63
CA ALA A 232 -9.46 -8.66 -23.91
C ALA A 232 -7.93 -8.83 -24.01
N GLU A 233 -7.45 -9.88 -24.71
CA GLU A 233 -6.03 -10.26 -24.80
C GLU A 233 -5.39 -10.52 -23.42
N GLU A 234 -6.20 -11.00 -22.47
CA GLU A 234 -5.76 -11.32 -21.10
C GLU A 234 -5.61 -12.83 -20.93
N GLU A 235 -4.44 -13.25 -20.42
CA GLU A 235 -4.17 -14.64 -20.12
C GLU A 235 -4.86 -15.06 -18.81
N VAL A 236 -5.56 -16.18 -18.83
CA VAL A 236 -6.17 -16.78 -17.65
C VAL A 236 -5.82 -18.27 -17.55
N GLN A 237 -5.70 -18.73 -16.33
CA GLN A 237 -5.34 -20.11 -16.03
C GLN A 237 -6.39 -20.76 -15.12
N PRO A 238 -6.83 -22.01 -15.38
CA PRO A 238 -7.65 -22.75 -14.43
C PRO A 238 -6.93 -22.88 -13.07
N VAL A 239 -7.69 -22.78 -11.99
CA VAL A 239 -7.15 -22.99 -10.64
C VAL A 239 -7.18 -24.46 -10.30
N ALA A 240 -6.05 -25.00 -9.84
CA ALA A 240 -5.95 -26.35 -9.32
C ALA A 240 -5.48 -26.31 -7.85
N LEU A 241 -6.05 -27.18 -7.03
CA LEU A 241 -5.62 -27.48 -5.67
C LEU A 241 -5.12 -28.93 -5.64
N GLY A 242 -3.80 -29.12 -5.73
CA GLY A 242 -3.20 -30.41 -5.98
C GLY A 242 -3.67 -30.95 -7.33
N ASP A 243 -4.22 -32.16 -7.36
CA ASP A 243 -4.73 -32.81 -8.57
C ASP A 243 -6.18 -32.42 -8.93
N MET A 244 -6.85 -31.60 -8.12
CA MET A 244 -8.24 -31.20 -8.35
C MET A 244 -8.32 -29.81 -9.00
N ASN A 245 -8.98 -29.74 -10.16
CA ASN A 245 -9.37 -28.48 -10.77
C ASN A 245 -10.55 -27.87 -10.00
N VAL A 246 -10.41 -26.60 -9.62
CA VAL A 246 -11.50 -25.83 -9.00
C VAL A 246 -12.39 -25.27 -10.11
N GLN A 247 -13.53 -25.94 -10.32
CA GLN A 247 -14.46 -25.57 -11.37
C GLN A 247 -14.98 -24.13 -11.17
N GLY A 248 -15.03 -23.37 -12.24
CA GLY A 248 -15.51 -21.99 -12.22
C GLY A 248 -14.56 -21.01 -11.52
N CYS A 249 -13.29 -21.37 -11.27
CA CYS A 249 -12.29 -20.47 -10.71
C CYS A 249 -11.12 -20.31 -11.68
N LEU A 250 -10.80 -19.07 -12.02
CA LEU A 250 -9.73 -18.68 -12.94
C LEU A 250 -8.70 -17.85 -12.22
N ARG A 251 -7.43 -18.10 -12.44
CA ARG A 251 -6.31 -17.27 -12.01
C ARG A 251 -5.93 -16.34 -13.15
N VAL A 252 -5.81 -15.05 -12.86
CA VAL A 252 -5.30 -14.05 -13.79
C VAL A 252 -3.88 -13.70 -13.37
N PRO A 253 -2.85 -14.11 -14.12
CA PRO A 253 -1.45 -13.93 -13.73
C PRO A 253 -1.03 -12.46 -13.65
N GLU A 254 -1.52 -11.64 -14.60
CA GLU A 254 -1.26 -10.20 -14.64
C GLU A 254 -2.56 -9.43 -14.40
N SER A 255 -2.59 -8.57 -13.39
CA SER A 255 -3.81 -7.92 -12.91
C SER A 255 -4.33 -6.77 -13.79
N ARG A 256 -4.19 -6.84 -15.10
CA ARG A 256 -4.89 -5.92 -16.03
C ARG A 256 -6.39 -6.19 -16.11
N ALA A 257 -6.81 -7.37 -15.67
CA ALA A 257 -8.16 -7.91 -15.81
C ALA A 257 -9.30 -7.17 -15.12
N LEU A 258 -9.03 -6.20 -14.24
CA LEU A 258 -10.09 -5.36 -13.65
C LEU A 258 -10.80 -4.44 -14.65
N LEU A 259 -10.45 -4.54 -15.92
CA LEU A 259 -10.98 -3.70 -17.01
C LEU A 259 -11.83 -4.47 -18.01
N VAL A 260 -12.06 -5.77 -17.82
CA VAL A 260 -12.96 -6.54 -18.69
C VAL A 260 -14.40 -6.11 -18.35
N PRO A 261 -15.16 -5.51 -19.29
CA PRO A 261 -16.56 -5.19 -19.06
C PRO A 261 -17.35 -6.49 -18.86
N ALA A 262 -18.19 -6.50 -17.84
CA ALA A 262 -19.09 -7.63 -17.56
C ALA A 262 -20.18 -7.77 -18.61
#